data_e5e93c669a3316e678068b45d464483e
#
_entry.id   e5e93c669a3316e678068b45d464483e
#
_cell.length_a   1.000
_cell.length_b   1.000
_cell.length_c   1.000
_cell.angle_alpha   90.00
_cell.angle_beta   90.00
_cell.angle_gamma   90.00
#
_symmetry.space_group_name_H-M   'P 1'
#
loop_
_entity.id
_entity.type
_entity.pdbx_description
1 polymer ?
#
loop_
_entity_poly.entity_id
_entity_poly.type
_entity_poly.pdbx_seq_one_letter_code
_entity_poly.pdbx_strand_id
1 'polypeptide(L)'
;MLSIISIPAFEDNYIWLLHQHGYAVVVDPGDAAPVIATLKNLNLTLAAILITHHHSDHIDGVQELLAYQATPVPIPVYAPQYEKFQFEHIKLTDGDEVNLTAINQSFRAMWLPGHTLGHIAYYNDDYLFCGDTLFGAGCGRLFEGSPAQMLTSLNRLKTLKPNTKVFCTHEYTAKNIAFALTLEPNNADLQARASAVKQLRQHQLPSLPSTIQLELDTNPFLRCHQISIIKNSQAQKSDELSVFTAIRTLRNHY
;
A
#
# COMPACT_ATOMS: atom_id res chain seq x y z
N MET A 1 4.73 21.86 7.51
CA MET A 1 3.63 21.02 7.00
C MET A 1 4.24 19.72 6.51
N LEU A 2 3.61 18.56 6.78
CA LEU A 2 4.10 17.27 6.29
C LEU A 2 4.04 17.25 4.76
N SER A 3 5.11 16.78 4.13
CA SER A 3 5.18 16.48 2.71
C SER A 3 5.41 14.98 2.51
N ILE A 4 4.74 14.38 1.52
CA ILE A 4 4.91 12.97 1.16
C ILE A 4 5.30 12.90 -0.31
N ILE A 5 6.41 12.21 -0.59
CA ILE A 5 7.02 12.08 -1.91
C ILE A 5 6.98 10.60 -2.33
N SER A 6 6.60 10.34 -3.58
CA SER A 6 6.80 9.05 -4.21
C SER A 6 8.21 8.97 -4.80
N ILE A 7 9.02 8.05 -4.34
CA ILE A 7 10.33 7.74 -4.93
C ILE A 7 10.16 6.51 -5.81
N PRO A 8 10.25 6.62 -7.13
CA PRO A 8 10.20 5.47 -8.02
C PRO A 8 11.39 4.54 -7.77
N ALA A 9 11.11 3.23 -7.69
CA ALA A 9 12.09 2.17 -7.58
C ALA A 9 11.67 0.98 -8.44
N PHE A 10 12.63 0.19 -8.90
CA PHE A 10 12.40 -0.95 -9.79
C PHE A 10 11.58 -0.58 -11.03
N GLU A 11 10.64 -1.47 -11.46
CA GLU A 11 9.79 -1.22 -12.63
C GLU A 11 8.54 -0.40 -12.28
N ASP A 12 7.94 -0.64 -11.10
CA ASP A 12 6.62 -0.08 -10.75
C ASP A 12 6.43 0.20 -9.24
N ASN A 13 7.48 0.08 -8.41
CA ASN A 13 7.40 0.36 -6.99
C ASN A 13 7.48 1.86 -6.70
N TYR A 14 6.79 2.27 -5.65
CA TYR A 14 6.96 3.55 -4.97
C TYR A 14 7.45 3.32 -3.54
N ILE A 15 8.62 3.85 -3.22
CA ILE A 15 9.05 4.06 -1.84
C ILE A 15 8.47 5.38 -1.38
N TRP A 16 7.69 5.37 -0.29
CA TRP A 16 7.08 6.59 0.22
C TRP A 16 7.98 7.28 1.23
N LEU A 17 8.34 8.55 0.97
CA LEU A 17 9.14 9.38 1.85
C LEU A 17 8.28 10.50 2.44
N LEU A 18 8.08 10.44 3.76
CA LEU A 18 7.41 11.48 4.54
C LEU A 18 8.49 12.40 5.10
N HIS A 19 8.36 13.71 4.94
CA HIS A 19 9.33 14.63 5.54
C HIS A 19 8.71 15.89 6.11
N GLN A 20 9.32 16.35 7.21
CA GLN A 20 9.00 17.60 7.90
C GLN A 20 10.17 18.02 8.77
N HIS A 21 10.38 19.32 8.96
CA HIS A 21 11.42 19.88 9.85
C HIS A 21 12.87 19.38 9.57
N GLY A 22 13.19 19.03 8.33
CA GLY A 22 14.51 18.51 7.96
C GLY A 22 14.72 17.02 8.24
N TYR A 23 13.68 16.32 8.73
CA TYR A 23 13.71 14.87 8.96
C TYR A 23 12.82 14.13 7.98
N ALA A 24 13.20 12.89 7.68
CA ALA A 24 12.44 12.00 6.82
C ALA A 24 12.16 10.66 7.49
N VAL A 25 11.04 10.07 7.11
CA VAL A 25 10.67 8.67 7.39
C VAL A 25 10.36 8.02 6.06
N VAL A 26 10.85 6.81 5.84
CA VAL A 26 10.59 6.07 4.60
C VAL A 26 9.77 4.82 4.88
N VAL A 27 8.90 4.47 3.94
CA VAL A 27 8.07 3.27 3.99
C VAL A 27 8.50 2.34 2.87
N ASP A 28 8.75 1.08 3.22
CA ASP A 28 9.11 -0.02 2.32
C ASP A 28 10.27 0.32 1.36
N PRO A 29 11.46 0.65 1.88
CA PRO A 29 12.61 0.98 1.05
C PRO A 29 13.26 -0.29 0.47
N GLY A 30 12.71 -0.86 -0.60
CA GLY A 30 13.30 -2.00 -1.30
C GLY A 30 14.62 -1.67 -2.00
N ASP A 31 14.86 -0.39 -2.33
CA ASP A 31 16.11 0.10 -2.92
C ASP A 31 16.60 1.34 -2.15
N ALA A 32 17.83 1.29 -1.64
CA ALA A 32 18.43 2.39 -0.88
C ALA A 32 18.88 3.55 -1.77
N ALA A 33 19.38 3.27 -2.98
CA ALA A 33 20.02 4.26 -3.81
C ALA A 33 19.13 5.47 -4.13
N PRO A 34 17.87 5.33 -4.60
CA PRO A 34 17.00 6.46 -4.88
C PRO A 34 16.57 7.20 -3.60
N VAL A 35 16.48 6.50 -2.45
CA VAL A 35 16.19 7.12 -1.15
C VAL A 35 17.35 8.02 -0.74
N ILE A 36 18.60 7.50 -0.77
CA ILE A 36 19.81 8.25 -0.44
C ILE A 36 19.95 9.48 -1.32
N ALA A 37 19.70 9.34 -2.63
CA ALA A 37 19.72 10.48 -3.55
C ALA A 37 18.70 11.55 -3.15
N THR A 38 17.48 11.15 -2.79
CA THR A 38 16.42 12.08 -2.36
C THR A 38 16.76 12.76 -1.04
N LEU A 39 17.28 12.01 -0.05
CA LEU A 39 17.72 12.58 1.24
C LEU A 39 18.80 13.64 1.05
N LYS A 40 19.80 13.37 0.19
CA LYS A 40 20.86 14.33 -0.14
C LYS A 40 20.31 15.57 -0.84
N ASN A 41 19.50 15.38 -1.88
CA ASN A 41 18.98 16.49 -2.70
C ASN A 41 18.10 17.45 -1.87
N LEU A 42 17.38 16.93 -0.89
CA LEU A 42 16.48 17.71 -0.03
C LEU A 42 17.12 18.09 1.31
N ASN A 43 18.38 17.71 1.54
CA ASN A 43 19.09 17.92 2.81
C ASN A 43 18.28 17.40 4.02
N LEU A 44 17.82 16.14 3.95
CA LEU A 44 17.01 15.50 4.98
C LEU A 44 17.81 14.47 5.76
N THR A 45 17.51 14.38 7.06
CA THR A 45 18.02 13.34 7.96
C THR A 45 16.99 12.22 8.09
N LEU A 46 17.37 10.97 7.83
CA LEU A 46 16.50 9.82 8.01
C LEU A 46 16.27 9.57 9.51
N ALA A 47 15.01 9.58 9.95
CA ALA A 47 14.63 9.47 11.35
C ALA A 47 14.01 8.11 11.70
N ALA A 48 13.38 7.42 10.75
CA ALA A 48 12.81 6.09 10.93
C ALA A 48 12.55 5.39 9.60
N ILE A 49 12.40 4.06 9.65
CA ILE A 49 11.97 3.21 8.54
C ILE A 49 10.72 2.44 8.98
N LEU A 50 9.70 2.40 8.14
CA LEU A 50 8.47 1.63 8.33
C LEU A 50 8.41 0.50 7.31
N ILE A 51 8.17 -0.73 7.75
CA ILE A 51 8.09 -1.92 6.89
C ILE A 51 6.71 -2.53 7.00
N THR A 52 6.07 -2.80 5.87
CA THR A 52 4.73 -3.42 5.84
C THR A 52 4.80 -4.95 5.84
N HIS A 53 5.75 -5.55 5.13
CA HIS A 53 5.96 -6.99 5.04
C HIS A 53 7.37 -7.34 4.54
N HIS A 54 7.70 -8.64 4.41
CA HIS A 54 9.07 -9.14 4.25
C HIS A 54 9.55 -9.32 2.81
N HIS A 55 8.77 -9.02 1.78
CA HIS A 55 9.23 -9.19 0.40
C HIS A 55 10.43 -8.28 0.09
N SER A 56 11.33 -8.79 -0.75
CA SER A 56 12.63 -8.15 -1.04
C SER A 56 12.50 -6.72 -1.58
N ASP A 57 11.53 -6.49 -2.44
CA ASP A 57 11.25 -5.19 -3.02
C ASP A 57 10.66 -4.13 -2.04
N HIS A 58 10.47 -4.52 -0.76
CA HIS A 58 10.09 -3.65 0.35
C HIS A 58 11.21 -3.48 1.39
N ILE A 59 12.19 -4.38 1.44
CA ILE A 59 13.16 -4.43 2.54
C ILE A 59 14.64 -4.42 2.14
N ASP A 60 15.01 -4.74 0.89
CA ASP A 60 16.42 -4.96 0.52
C ASP A 60 17.29 -3.71 0.68
N GLY A 61 16.71 -2.51 0.64
CA GLY A 61 17.43 -1.25 0.89
C GLY A 61 17.65 -0.90 2.37
N VAL A 62 17.01 -1.61 3.31
CA VAL A 62 17.04 -1.25 4.74
C VAL A 62 18.44 -1.20 5.31
N GLN A 63 19.22 -2.27 5.11
CA GLN A 63 20.57 -2.36 5.70
C GLN A 63 21.53 -1.29 5.15
N GLU A 64 21.44 -0.99 3.86
CA GLU A 64 22.25 0.07 3.25
C GLU A 64 21.86 1.45 3.77
N LEU A 65 20.57 1.73 3.97
CA LEU A 65 20.09 2.98 4.57
C LEU A 65 20.58 3.16 6.01
N LEU A 66 20.57 2.10 6.81
CA LEU A 66 21.10 2.12 8.17
C LEU A 66 22.62 2.38 8.20
N ALA A 67 23.37 1.80 7.26
CA ALA A 67 24.80 2.02 7.11
C ALA A 67 25.11 3.43 6.58
N TYR A 68 24.31 3.95 5.64
CA TYR A 68 24.49 5.28 5.07
C TYR A 68 24.42 6.39 6.13
N GLN A 69 23.48 6.29 7.05
CA GLN A 69 23.30 7.29 8.10
C GLN A 69 23.67 6.70 9.48
N ALA A 70 24.88 6.16 9.59
CA ALA A 70 25.38 5.71 10.88
C ALA A 70 25.45 6.89 11.86
N THR A 71 24.54 6.90 12.83
CA THR A 71 24.47 7.90 13.91
C THR A 71 24.75 7.25 15.25
N PRO A 72 25.16 8.01 16.29
CA PRO A 72 25.33 7.44 17.64
C PRO A 72 24.04 6.80 18.20
N VAL A 73 22.88 7.28 17.75
CA VAL A 73 21.57 6.69 18.07
C VAL A 73 21.08 5.92 16.84
N PRO A 74 20.85 4.61 16.94
CA PRO A 74 20.33 3.82 15.81
C PRO A 74 19.00 4.35 15.28
N ILE A 75 18.85 4.36 13.95
CA ILE A 75 17.58 4.69 13.31
C ILE A 75 16.58 3.55 13.60
N PRO A 76 15.42 3.83 14.20
CA PRO A 76 14.42 2.81 14.46
C PRO A 76 13.83 2.28 13.15
N VAL A 77 13.76 0.96 13.04
CA VAL A 77 13.01 0.25 12.00
C VAL A 77 11.79 -0.36 12.67
N TYR A 78 10.60 -0.01 12.21
CA TYR A 78 9.34 -0.59 12.67
C TYR A 78 8.88 -1.64 11.66
N ALA A 79 8.55 -2.85 12.12
CA ALA A 79 8.18 -3.95 11.23
C ALA A 79 7.20 -4.92 11.91
N PRO A 80 6.43 -5.72 11.14
CA PRO A 80 5.47 -6.66 11.70
C PRO A 80 6.13 -7.75 12.54
N GLN A 81 5.52 -8.06 13.69
CA GLN A 81 6.01 -9.10 14.61
C GLN A 81 5.98 -10.51 14.00
N TYR A 82 5.02 -10.78 13.12
CA TYR A 82 4.76 -12.13 12.60
C TYR A 82 5.51 -12.45 11.30
N GLU A 83 6.50 -11.63 10.97
CA GLU A 83 7.40 -11.86 9.84
C GLU A 83 8.86 -11.94 10.28
N LYS A 84 9.73 -12.41 9.38
CA LYS A 84 11.15 -12.61 9.68
C LYS A 84 11.99 -11.63 8.86
N PHE A 85 12.87 -10.91 9.55
CA PHE A 85 13.79 -9.96 8.96
C PHE A 85 15.23 -10.28 9.39
N GLN A 86 16.21 -9.86 8.57
CA GLN A 86 17.64 -10.00 8.85
C GLN A 86 18.25 -8.74 9.48
N PHE A 87 17.42 -7.83 9.98
CA PHE A 87 17.82 -6.60 10.66
C PHE A 87 17.05 -6.43 11.97
N GLU A 88 17.66 -5.72 12.91
CA GLU A 88 17.01 -5.38 14.18
C GLU A 88 15.84 -4.43 13.94
N HIS A 89 14.71 -4.69 14.58
CA HIS A 89 13.50 -3.89 14.42
C HIS A 89 12.62 -3.87 15.67
N ILE A 90 11.80 -2.83 15.77
CA ILE A 90 10.73 -2.72 16.74
C ILE A 90 9.53 -3.49 16.18
N LYS A 91 9.17 -4.58 16.88
CA LYS A 91 8.08 -5.46 16.47
C LYS A 91 6.72 -4.82 16.73
N LEU A 92 5.87 -4.80 15.71
CA LEU A 92 4.52 -4.26 15.78
C LEU A 92 3.48 -5.35 15.65
N THR A 93 2.43 -5.22 16.45
CA THR A 93 1.19 -5.98 16.39
C THR A 93 0.01 -5.08 16.05
N ASP A 94 -1.16 -5.68 15.91
CA ASP A 94 -2.40 -4.94 15.59
C ASP A 94 -2.74 -3.90 16.67
N GLY A 95 -2.92 -2.65 16.25
CA GLY A 95 -3.27 -1.54 17.12
C GLY A 95 -2.10 -0.81 17.77
N ASP A 96 -0.87 -1.30 17.63
CA ASP A 96 0.32 -0.62 18.19
C ASP A 96 0.50 0.77 17.59
N GLU A 97 0.95 1.71 18.42
CA GLU A 97 1.22 3.09 18.00
C GLU A 97 2.69 3.31 17.65
N VAL A 98 2.93 4.02 16.55
CA VAL A 98 4.24 4.45 16.09
C VAL A 98 4.30 5.97 16.13
N ASN A 99 5.03 6.49 17.11
CA ASN A 99 5.20 7.93 17.30
C ASN A 99 6.47 8.43 16.61
N LEU A 100 6.32 9.13 15.50
CA LEU A 100 7.38 9.70 14.66
C LEU A 100 7.59 11.18 15.03
N THR A 101 8.14 11.41 16.21
CA THR A 101 8.27 12.77 16.80
C THR A 101 9.09 13.72 15.91
N ALA A 102 10.10 13.21 15.19
CA ALA A 102 10.94 14.02 14.30
C ALA A 102 10.15 14.70 13.18
N ILE A 103 9.07 14.08 12.71
CA ILE A 103 8.19 14.63 11.68
C ILE A 103 6.79 15.00 12.21
N ASN A 104 6.62 15.00 13.53
CA ASN A 104 5.35 15.33 14.21
C ASN A 104 4.15 14.53 13.67
N GLN A 105 4.31 13.23 13.52
CA GLN A 105 3.28 12.30 13.07
C GLN A 105 3.16 11.11 14.02
N SER A 106 1.94 10.55 14.09
CA SER A 106 1.67 9.28 14.74
C SER A 106 0.84 8.41 13.81
N PHE A 107 1.14 7.12 13.80
CA PHE A 107 0.41 6.10 13.06
C PHE A 107 0.06 4.94 13.96
N ARG A 108 -0.97 4.16 13.56
CA ARG A 108 -1.27 2.87 14.16
C ARG A 108 -0.95 1.77 13.18
N ALA A 109 -0.47 0.65 13.69
CA ALA A 109 -0.33 -0.57 12.90
C ALA A 109 -1.69 -1.28 12.78
N MET A 110 -2.00 -1.79 11.60
CA MET A 110 -3.17 -2.64 11.34
C MET A 110 -2.69 -3.94 10.73
N TRP A 111 -2.91 -5.07 11.41
CA TRP A 111 -2.56 -6.38 10.87
C TRP A 111 -3.55 -6.79 9.77
N LEU A 112 -3.03 -7.11 8.60
CA LEU A 112 -3.79 -7.34 7.37
C LEU A 112 -3.31 -8.62 6.64
N PRO A 113 -3.54 -9.81 7.20
CA PRO A 113 -3.11 -11.05 6.57
C PRO A 113 -3.82 -11.28 5.24
N GLY A 114 -3.08 -11.76 4.25
CA GLY A 114 -3.60 -12.06 2.92
C GLY A 114 -2.50 -12.18 1.89
N HIS A 115 -1.82 -11.10 1.57
CA HIS A 115 -0.65 -11.10 0.68
C HIS A 115 0.49 -11.90 1.33
N THR A 116 0.92 -11.51 2.52
CA THR A 116 1.66 -12.35 3.47
C THR A 116 0.84 -12.58 4.73
N LEU A 117 1.23 -13.50 5.61
CA LEU A 117 0.49 -13.76 6.86
C LEU A 117 0.76 -12.71 7.94
N GLY A 118 1.94 -12.09 7.90
CA GLY A 118 2.33 -11.08 8.88
C GLY A 118 2.10 -9.64 8.44
N HIS A 119 1.63 -9.39 7.23
CA HIS A 119 1.48 -8.05 6.64
C HIS A 119 0.76 -7.06 7.56
N ILE A 120 1.31 -5.84 7.69
CA ILE A 120 0.68 -4.73 8.39
C ILE A 120 0.56 -3.51 7.49
N ALA A 121 -0.37 -2.63 7.82
CA ALA A 121 -0.42 -1.26 7.29
C ALA A 121 -0.17 -0.26 8.41
N TYR A 122 0.30 0.95 8.05
CA TYR A 122 0.41 2.10 8.94
C TYR A 122 -0.67 3.11 8.56
N TYR A 123 -1.50 3.51 9.53
CA TYR A 123 -2.60 4.42 9.25
C TYR A 123 -2.82 5.46 10.35
N ASN A 124 -3.39 6.58 9.96
CA ASN A 124 -4.03 7.55 10.82
C ASN A 124 -5.28 8.11 10.11
N ASP A 125 -5.84 9.20 10.59
CA ASP A 125 -7.06 9.79 10.00
C ASP A 125 -6.87 10.27 8.55
N ASP A 126 -5.66 10.69 8.18
CA ASP A 126 -5.36 11.32 6.89
C ASP A 126 -4.65 10.40 5.90
N TYR A 127 -3.87 9.42 6.40
CA TYR A 127 -2.94 8.63 5.59
C TYR A 127 -3.01 7.14 5.90
N LEU A 128 -2.91 6.33 4.87
CA LEU A 128 -2.81 4.87 4.92
C LEU A 128 -1.65 4.42 4.02
N PHE A 129 -0.62 3.79 4.60
CA PHE A 129 0.45 3.08 3.90
C PHE A 129 0.15 1.59 4.01
N CYS A 130 -0.39 1.00 2.95
CA CYS A 130 -0.97 -0.35 2.99
C CYS A 130 -0.12 -1.42 2.28
N GLY A 131 1.11 -1.08 1.87
CA GLY A 131 1.97 -2.01 1.16
C GLY A 131 1.21 -2.71 0.03
N ASP A 132 1.16 -4.03 0.09
CA ASP A 132 0.59 -4.90 -0.92
C ASP A 132 -0.77 -5.50 -0.54
N THR A 133 -1.51 -4.86 0.36
CA THR A 133 -2.89 -5.29 0.68
C THR A 133 -3.91 -4.67 -0.27
N LEU A 134 -3.98 -3.34 -0.35
CA LEU A 134 -4.91 -2.59 -1.20
C LEU A 134 -4.14 -1.85 -2.27
N PHE A 135 -4.54 -1.97 -3.53
CA PHE A 135 -3.99 -1.22 -4.66
C PHE A 135 -5.06 -0.33 -5.30
N GLY A 136 -4.62 0.64 -6.09
CA GLY A 136 -5.53 1.41 -6.93
C GLY A 136 -6.39 0.49 -7.80
N ALA A 137 -7.70 0.47 -7.55
CA ALA A 137 -8.70 -0.40 -8.18
C ALA A 137 -8.36 -1.91 -8.11
N GLY A 138 -7.59 -2.35 -7.11
CA GLY A 138 -7.13 -3.74 -7.00
C GLY A 138 -6.76 -4.14 -5.57
N CYS A 139 -6.24 -5.35 -5.41
CA CYS A 139 -5.64 -5.85 -4.18
C CYS A 139 -4.46 -6.78 -4.46
N GLY A 140 -3.66 -7.04 -3.45
CA GLY A 140 -2.49 -7.90 -3.53
C GLY A 140 -2.82 -9.35 -3.95
N ARG A 141 -1.82 -10.00 -4.57
CA ARG A 141 -1.85 -11.45 -4.81
C ARG A 141 -1.73 -12.17 -3.46
N LEU A 142 -2.37 -13.33 -3.35
CA LEU A 142 -2.27 -14.18 -2.17
C LEU A 142 -1.07 -15.12 -2.34
N PHE A 143 0.04 -14.84 -1.66
CA PHE A 143 1.20 -15.74 -1.65
C PHE A 143 1.13 -16.70 -0.46
N GLU A 144 0.70 -16.23 0.70
CA GLU A 144 0.68 -17.00 1.94
C GLU A 144 -0.73 -17.15 2.54
N GLY A 145 -1.52 -16.09 2.44
CA GLY A 145 -2.85 -16.06 3.06
C GLY A 145 -3.94 -16.64 2.17
N SER A 146 -5.13 -16.73 2.74
CA SER A 146 -6.35 -17.20 2.08
C SER A 146 -7.22 -16.04 1.57
N PRO A 147 -8.15 -16.32 0.62
CA PRO A 147 -9.14 -15.32 0.20
C PRO A 147 -9.97 -14.75 1.35
N ALA A 148 -10.31 -15.58 2.35
CA ALA A 148 -11.07 -15.14 3.52
C ALA A 148 -10.28 -14.15 4.39
N GLN A 149 -8.98 -14.38 4.57
CA GLN A 149 -8.11 -13.46 5.30
C GLN A 149 -7.97 -12.12 4.56
N MET A 150 -7.67 -12.13 3.26
CA MET A 150 -7.55 -10.90 2.47
C MET A 150 -8.88 -10.12 2.44
N LEU A 151 -10.02 -10.80 2.27
CA LEU A 151 -11.33 -10.15 2.31
C LEU A 151 -11.58 -9.48 3.67
N THR A 152 -11.24 -10.16 4.78
CA THR A 152 -11.33 -9.59 6.13
C THR A 152 -10.43 -8.36 6.26
N SER A 153 -9.19 -8.43 5.77
CA SER A 153 -8.23 -7.32 5.76
C SER A 153 -8.75 -6.12 4.97
N LEU A 154 -9.29 -6.35 3.78
CA LEU A 154 -9.88 -5.28 2.96
C LEU A 154 -11.13 -4.68 3.63
N ASN A 155 -11.97 -5.51 4.27
CA ASN A 155 -13.14 -5.03 5.01
C ASN A 155 -12.74 -4.16 6.23
N ARG A 156 -11.59 -4.39 6.85
CA ARG A 156 -11.04 -3.48 7.87
C ARG A 156 -10.66 -2.14 7.25
N LEU A 157 -9.97 -2.13 6.11
CA LEU A 157 -9.59 -0.89 5.42
C LEU A 157 -10.80 -0.05 4.99
N LYS A 158 -11.92 -0.69 4.60
CA LYS A 158 -13.19 -0.01 4.26
C LYS A 158 -13.77 0.83 5.41
N THR A 159 -13.37 0.56 6.66
CA THR A 159 -13.86 1.31 7.84
C THR A 159 -13.11 2.61 8.09
N LEU A 160 -12.02 2.88 7.39
CA LEU A 160 -11.27 4.12 7.51
C LEU A 160 -12.05 5.31 6.94
N LYS A 161 -11.65 6.52 7.31
CA LYS A 161 -12.33 7.73 6.84
C LYS A 161 -12.31 7.83 5.30
N PRO A 162 -13.39 8.26 4.65
CA PRO A 162 -13.46 8.33 3.18
C PRO A 162 -12.32 9.13 2.53
N ASN A 163 -11.88 10.20 3.19
CA ASN A 163 -10.83 11.10 2.69
C ASN A 163 -9.40 10.62 3.04
N THR A 164 -9.22 9.51 3.77
CA THR A 164 -7.89 8.95 4.05
C THR A 164 -7.21 8.63 2.72
N LYS A 165 -6.03 9.20 2.52
CA LYS A 165 -5.22 8.96 1.32
C LYS A 165 -4.55 7.61 1.38
N VAL A 166 -4.63 6.84 0.30
CA VAL A 166 -4.12 5.48 0.19
C VAL A 166 -2.82 5.47 -0.60
N PHE A 167 -1.73 5.14 0.08
CA PHE A 167 -0.37 5.03 -0.45
C PHE A 167 0.02 3.56 -0.52
N CYS A 168 -0.30 2.89 -1.62
CA CYS A 168 0.16 1.52 -1.90
C CYS A 168 1.49 1.53 -2.65
N THR A 169 2.18 0.39 -2.67
CA THR A 169 3.56 0.34 -3.16
C THR A 169 3.67 0.35 -4.69
N HIS A 170 2.71 -0.24 -5.42
CA HIS A 170 2.87 -0.47 -6.85
C HIS A 170 1.95 0.38 -7.74
N GLU A 171 2.48 0.83 -8.89
CA GLU A 171 1.75 1.54 -9.94
C GLU A 171 0.95 0.57 -10.83
N TYR A 172 0.04 -0.19 -10.22
CA TYR A 172 -0.81 -1.16 -10.93
C TYR A 172 -2.16 -0.60 -11.35
N THR A 173 -2.47 0.64 -11.03
CA THR A 173 -3.80 1.24 -11.16
C THR A 173 -4.38 1.09 -12.56
N ALA A 174 -3.61 1.40 -13.61
CA ALA A 174 -4.11 1.31 -14.99
C ALA A 174 -4.49 -0.14 -15.38
N LYS A 175 -3.65 -1.12 -15.04
CA LYS A 175 -3.92 -2.55 -15.28
C LYS A 175 -5.11 -3.04 -14.46
N ASN A 176 -5.23 -2.60 -13.21
CA ASN A 176 -6.35 -2.96 -12.33
C ASN A 176 -7.66 -2.36 -12.82
N ILE A 177 -7.67 -1.11 -13.28
CA ILE A 177 -8.86 -0.48 -13.88
C ILE A 177 -9.32 -1.24 -15.14
N ALA A 178 -8.39 -1.63 -16.02
CA ALA A 178 -8.73 -2.41 -17.19
C ALA A 178 -9.44 -3.73 -16.82
N PHE A 179 -8.95 -4.43 -15.80
CA PHE A 179 -9.62 -5.61 -15.24
C PHE A 179 -10.98 -5.25 -14.61
N ALA A 180 -11.04 -4.20 -13.77
CA ALA A 180 -12.27 -3.78 -13.09
C ALA A 180 -13.40 -3.45 -14.08
N LEU A 181 -13.07 -2.83 -15.22
CA LEU A 181 -14.05 -2.54 -16.30
C LEU A 181 -14.63 -3.80 -16.94
N THR A 182 -13.96 -4.96 -16.89
CA THR A 182 -14.56 -6.22 -17.32
C THR A 182 -15.68 -6.69 -16.39
N LEU A 183 -15.63 -6.27 -15.12
CA LEU A 183 -16.60 -6.64 -14.08
C LEU A 183 -17.73 -5.60 -13.95
N GLU A 184 -17.40 -4.32 -14.06
CA GLU A 184 -18.34 -3.19 -13.95
C GLU A 184 -18.22 -2.20 -15.13
N PRO A 185 -18.52 -2.60 -16.38
CA PRO A 185 -18.32 -1.76 -17.56
C PRO A 185 -19.14 -0.46 -17.53
N ASN A 186 -20.25 -0.42 -16.79
CA ASN A 186 -21.16 0.73 -16.68
C ASN A 186 -20.96 1.56 -15.40
N ASN A 187 -19.91 1.30 -14.62
CA ASN A 187 -19.58 2.12 -13.46
C ASN A 187 -18.98 3.46 -13.94
N ALA A 188 -19.74 4.55 -13.80
CA ALA A 188 -19.36 5.89 -14.27
C ALA A 188 -18.11 6.42 -13.56
N ASP A 189 -17.97 6.17 -12.25
CA ASP A 189 -16.81 6.60 -11.46
C ASP A 189 -15.54 5.86 -11.91
N LEU A 190 -15.67 4.56 -12.20
CA LEU A 190 -14.56 3.75 -12.73
C LEU A 190 -14.13 4.21 -14.13
N GLN A 191 -15.08 4.57 -15.01
CA GLN A 191 -14.79 5.12 -16.34
C GLN A 191 -14.09 6.49 -16.24
N ALA A 192 -14.57 7.36 -15.35
CA ALA A 192 -13.95 8.66 -15.09
C ALA A 192 -12.51 8.47 -14.55
N ARG A 193 -12.32 7.54 -13.59
CA ARG A 193 -11.01 7.18 -13.05
C ARG A 193 -10.07 6.64 -14.13
N ALA A 194 -10.58 5.79 -15.03
CA ALA A 194 -9.80 5.25 -16.16
C ALA A 194 -9.25 6.37 -17.05
N SER A 195 -10.09 7.36 -17.36
CA SER A 195 -9.71 8.52 -18.19
C SER A 195 -8.65 9.37 -17.49
N ALA A 196 -8.82 9.66 -16.19
CA ALA A 196 -7.86 10.43 -15.40
C ALA A 196 -6.51 9.72 -15.26
N VAL A 197 -6.52 8.43 -14.93
CA VAL A 197 -5.28 7.63 -14.80
C VAL A 197 -4.55 7.53 -16.14
N LYS A 198 -5.27 7.35 -17.24
CA LYS A 198 -4.66 7.36 -18.58
C LYS A 198 -3.91 8.66 -18.85
N GLN A 199 -4.49 9.81 -18.53
CA GLN A 199 -3.84 11.13 -18.69
C GLN A 199 -2.58 11.24 -17.82
N LEU A 200 -2.67 10.87 -16.52
CA LEU A 200 -1.52 10.89 -15.62
C LEU A 200 -0.38 10.02 -16.17
N ARG A 201 -0.67 8.78 -16.58
CA ARG A 201 0.34 7.84 -17.05
C ARG A 201 0.94 8.22 -18.41
N GLN A 202 0.21 8.93 -19.27
CA GLN A 202 0.76 9.53 -20.50
C GLN A 202 1.84 10.59 -20.22
N HIS A 203 1.72 11.27 -19.08
CA HIS A 203 2.71 12.26 -18.62
C HIS A 203 3.73 11.66 -17.62
N GLN A 204 3.76 10.34 -17.45
CA GLN A 204 4.61 9.63 -16.50
C GLN A 204 4.40 10.06 -15.04
N LEU A 205 3.24 10.64 -14.73
CA LEU A 205 2.87 11.03 -13.38
C LEU A 205 2.27 9.83 -12.62
N PRO A 206 2.51 9.71 -11.29
CA PRO A 206 1.92 8.65 -10.48
C PRO A 206 0.40 8.77 -10.45
N SER A 207 -0.29 7.61 -10.43
CA SER A 207 -1.75 7.54 -10.22
C SER A 207 -2.13 7.50 -8.74
N LEU A 208 -1.14 7.51 -7.86
CA LEU A 208 -1.24 7.45 -6.41
C LEU A 208 -0.79 8.78 -5.78
N PRO A 209 -1.27 9.14 -4.56
CA PRO A 209 -2.19 8.37 -3.73
C PRO A 209 -3.64 8.36 -4.26
N SER A 210 -4.36 7.30 -3.93
CA SER A 210 -5.81 7.20 -4.04
C SER A 210 -6.48 7.72 -2.76
N THR A 211 -7.77 7.48 -2.58
CA THR A 211 -8.50 7.69 -1.32
C THR A 211 -9.38 6.48 -1.01
N ILE A 212 -9.73 6.27 0.25
CA ILE A 212 -10.67 5.20 0.63
C ILE A 212 -11.99 5.34 -0.12
N GLN A 213 -12.52 6.56 -0.26
CA GLN A 213 -13.75 6.78 -1.03
C GLN A 213 -13.62 6.35 -2.48
N LEU A 214 -12.54 6.77 -3.15
CA LEU A 214 -12.31 6.38 -4.55
C LEU A 214 -12.17 4.87 -4.73
N GLU A 215 -11.56 4.18 -3.77
CA GLU A 215 -11.50 2.72 -3.77
C GLU A 215 -12.88 2.09 -3.52
N LEU A 216 -13.69 2.64 -2.61
CA LEU A 216 -15.07 2.17 -2.39
C LEU A 216 -15.96 2.33 -3.63
N ASP A 217 -15.73 3.36 -4.43
CA ASP A 217 -16.52 3.65 -5.62
C ASP A 217 -16.08 2.84 -6.85
N THR A 218 -14.82 2.40 -6.90
CA THR A 218 -14.23 1.88 -8.15
C THR A 218 -13.48 0.55 -8.04
N ASN A 219 -13.12 0.11 -6.82
CA ASN A 219 -12.33 -1.10 -6.64
C ASN A 219 -13.22 -2.35 -6.55
N PRO A 220 -13.16 -3.31 -7.50
CA PRO A 220 -14.03 -4.47 -7.51
C PRO A 220 -13.86 -5.36 -6.27
N PHE A 221 -12.69 -5.39 -5.66
CA PHE A 221 -12.42 -6.20 -4.47
C PHE A 221 -13.05 -5.62 -3.19
N LEU A 222 -13.42 -4.34 -3.18
CA LEU A 222 -14.20 -3.71 -2.12
C LEU A 222 -15.71 -3.72 -2.41
N ARG A 223 -16.12 -4.17 -3.60
CA ARG A 223 -17.47 -4.05 -4.16
C ARG A 223 -18.09 -5.40 -4.52
N CYS A 224 -17.61 -6.51 -3.93
CA CYS A 224 -18.05 -7.87 -4.23
C CYS A 224 -19.56 -8.10 -4.08
N HIS A 225 -20.29 -7.20 -3.39
CA HIS A 225 -21.74 -7.21 -3.23
C HIS A 225 -22.51 -6.60 -4.42
N GLN A 226 -21.83 -5.95 -5.36
CA GLN A 226 -22.48 -5.30 -6.52
C GLN A 226 -22.96 -6.33 -7.53
N ILE A 227 -24.20 -6.17 -8.00
CA ILE A 227 -24.87 -7.12 -8.91
C ILE A 227 -24.04 -7.33 -10.19
N SER A 228 -23.44 -6.28 -10.72
CA SER A 228 -22.60 -6.36 -11.93
C SER A 228 -21.38 -7.25 -11.68
N ILE A 229 -20.68 -7.05 -10.55
CA ILE A 229 -19.52 -7.86 -10.19
C ILE A 229 -19.94 -9.33 -9.97
N ILE A 230 -21.02 -9.58 -9.21
CA ILE A 230 -21.53 -10.94 -8.99
C ILE A 230 -21.78 -11.65 -10.34
N LYS A 231 -22.48 -10.99 -11.27
CA LYS A 231 -22.80 -11.57 -12.59
C LYS A 231 -21.54 -11.86 -13.43
N ASN A 232 -20.56 -10.96 -13.40
CA ASN A 232 -19.37 -11.04 -14.26
C ASN A 232 -18.20 -11.78 -13.59
N SER A 233 -18.29 -12.11 -12.29
CA SER A 233 -17.23 -12.78 -11.54
C SER A 233 -17.06 -14.26 -11.86
N GLN A 234 -18.06 -14.90 -12.49
CA GLN A 234 -18.12 -16.36 -12.68
C GLN A 234 -18.13 -17.14 -11.34
N ALA A 235 -18.49 -16.50 -10.23
CA ALA A 235 -18.58 -17.16 -8.93
C ALA A 235 -19.73 -18.17 -8.91
N GLN A 236 -19.52 -19.30 -8.25
CA GLN A 236 -20.56 -20.34 -8.12
C GLN A 236 -21.68 -19.92 -7.15
N LYS A 237 -21.38 -18.99 -6.23
CA LYS A 237 -22.30 -18.44 -5.24
C LYS A 237 -22.18 -16.92 -5.23
N SER A 238 -23.25 -16.25 -4.80
CA SER A 238 -23.32 -14.80 -4.72
C SER A 238 -22.89 -14.20 -3.38
N ASP A 239 -22.38 -15.01 -2.45
CA ASP A 239 -21.81 -14.51 -1.20
C ASP A 239 -20.48 -13.79 -1.45
N GLU A 240 -20.15 -12.84 -0.59
CA GLU A 240 -19.01 -11.93 -0.78
C GLU A 240 -17.68 -12.68 -0.93
N LEU A 241 -17.47 -13.74 -0.15
CA LEU A 241 -16.24 -14.53 -0.18
C LEU A 241 -16.11 -15.32 -1.48
N SER A 242 -17.18 -15.92 -1.97
CA SER A 242 -17.19 -16.66 -3.25
C SER A 242 -16.90 -15.73 -4.42
N VAL A 243 -17.52 -14.54 -4.44
CA VAL A 243 -17.27 -13.51 -5.46
C VAL A 243 -15.85 -13.01 -5.39
N PHE A 244 -15.36 -12.65 -4.21
CA PHE A 244 -13.97 -12.21 -4.00
C PHE A 244 -12.97 -13.25 -4.50
N THR A 245 -13.15 -14.52 -4.13
CA THR A 245 -12.27 -15.62 -4.54
C THR A 245 -12.24 -15.77 -6.07
N ALA A 246 -13.41 -15.70 -6.70
CA ALA A 246 -13.52 -15.79 -8.15
C ALA A 246 -12.79 -14.64 -8.86
N ILE A 247 -13.05 -13.38 -8.48
CA ILE A 247 -12.40 -12.23 -9.12
C ILE A 247 -10.91 -12.16 -8.83
N ARG A 248 -10.44 -12.62 -7.65
CA ARG A 248 -9.00 -12.70 -7.36
C ARG A 248 -8.31 -13.72 -8.26
N THR A 249 -8.96 -14.88 -8.48
CA THR A 249 -8.49 -15.91 -9.41
C THR A 249 -8.44 -15.38 -10.84
N LEU A 250 -9.53 -14.77 -11.32
CA LEU A 250 -9.56 -14.15 -12.65
C LEU A 250 -8.44 -13.13 -12.84
N ARG A 251 -8.19 -12.25 -11.84
CA ARG A 251 -7.14 -11.23 -11.93
C ARG A 251 -5.73 -11.83 -11.99
N ASN A 252 -5.50 -13.03 -11.48
CA ASN A 252 -4.20 -13.70 -11.58
C ASN A 252 -3.84 -14.14 -13.01
N HIS A 253 -4.84 -14.28 -13.88
CA HIS A 253 -4.71 -14.73 -15.27
C HIS A 253 -4.97 -13.60 -16.29
N TYR A 254 -5.27 -12.38 -15.81
CA TYR A 254 -5.49 -11.19 -16.62
C TYR A 254 -4.18 -10.43 -16.82
#